data_79d4498d76e90ddc22ff1b5ab489ad0b
#
_entry.id   79d4498d76e90ddc22ff1b5ab489ad0b
#
_cell.length_a   1.000
_cell.length_b   1.000
_cell.length_c   1.000
_cell.angle_alpha   90.00
_cell.angle_beta   90.00
_cell.angle_gamma   90.00
#
_symmetry.space_group_name_H-M   'P 1'
#
loop_
_entity.id
_entity.type
_entity.pdbx_description
1 polymer ?
#
loop_
_entity_poly.entity_id
_entity_poly.type
_entity_poly.pdbx_seq_one_letter_code
_entity_poly.pdbx_strand_id
1 'polypeptide(L)'
;MVRPNARAVMIQGAGSNVGKSLLVAGLCRAAVLRGMSVAPFKPQNMSNNAAVTVDGGEIGRAQALQALACGLMPQTDMNPVLLKPETDIGAQVVVQGRRVATVKARDYAALKPGLMASVLESFGRLKAAHDL
;
A
#
# COMPACT_ATOMS: atom_id res chain seq x y z
N MET A 1 -17.73 9.09 16.18
CA MET A 1 -17.89 7.72 16.69
C MET A 1 -16.58 6.97 16.45
N VAL A 2 -15.91 6.52 17.49
CA VAL A 2 -14.73 5.67 17.32
C VAL A 2 -15.25 4.31 16.87
N ARG A 3 -14.93 3.90 15.63
CA ARG A 3 -15.24 2.56 15.16
C ARG A 3 -14.48 1.55 16.02
N PRO A 4 -15.10 0.45 16.44
CA PRO A 4 -14.35 -0.61 17.12
C PRO A 4 -13.21 -1.04 16.19
N ASN A 5 -12.05 -1.33 16.76
CA ASN A 5 -10.82 -1.68 16.05
C ASN A 5 -11.08 -2.49 14.78
N ALA A 6 -10.73 -1.92 13.62
CA ALA A 6 -10.80 -2.62 12.36
C ALA A 6 -10.04 -3.95 12.45
N ARG A 7 -10.58 -4.97 11.86
CA ARG A 7 -9.88 -6.25 11.67
C ARG A 7 -8.93 -6.14 10.48
N ALA A 8 -7.91 -6.94 10.47
CA ALA A 8 -6.98 -7.02 9.34
C ALA A 8 -6.77 -8.47 8.96
N VAL A 9 -6.74 -8.74 7.67
CA VAL A 9 -6.42 -10.05 7.09
C VAL A 9 -5.21 -9.87 6.20
N MET A 10 -4.17 -10.67 6.42
CA MET A 10 -2.97 -10.65 5.61
C MET A 10 -3.01 -11.82 4.62
N ILE A 11 -2.84 -11.52 3.34
CA ILE A 11 -2.69 -12.51 2.29
C ILE A 11 -1.22 -12.64 1.93
N GLN A 12 -0.68 -13.81 2.16
CA GLN A 12 0.71 -14.15 1.82
C GLN A 12 0.74 -15.16 0.67
N GLY A 13 1.83 -15.21 -0.05
CA GLY A 13 2.05 -16.16 -1.13
C GLY A 13 3.49 -16.62 -1.19
N ALA A 14 3.69 -17.81 -1.73
CA ALA A 14 5.01 -18.46 -1.82
C ALA A 14 5.97 -17.79 -2.83
N GLY A 15 5.51 -16.82 -3.61
CA GLY A 15 6.36 -16.17 -4.60
C GLY A 15 5.67 -14.99 -5.28
N SER A 16 6.37 -14.41 -6.26
CA SER A 16 5.83 -13.38 -7.13
C SER A 16 4.88 -13.97 -8.17
N ASN A 17 3.91 -13.17 -8.62
CA ASN A 17 2.96 -13.54 -9.68
C ASN A 17 2.13 -14.80 -9.40
N VAL A 18 1.88 -15.10 -8.13
CA VAL A 18 1.03 -16.22 -7.69
C VAL A 18 -0.44 -15.87 -7.52
N GLY A 19 -0.82 -14.60 -7.83
CA GLY A 19 -2.21 -14.14 -7.81
C GLY A 19 -2.64 -13.40 -6.55
N LYS A 20 -1.74 -13.04 -5.64
CA LYS A 20 -2.07 -12.31 -4.40
C LYS A 20 -2.87 -11.03 -4.64
N SER A 21 -2.41 -10.19 -5.57
CA SER A 21 -3.03 -8.89 -5.83
C SER A 21 -4.47 -9.00 -6.32
N LEU A 22 -4.75 -9.96 -7.19
CA LEU A 22 -6.09 -10.21 -7.69
C LEU A 22 -6.99 -10.82 -6.61
N LEU A 23 -6.47 -11.77 -5.84
CA LEU A 23 -7.20 -12.37 -4.73
C LEU A 23 -7.59 -11.32 -3.68
N VAL A 24 -6.68 -10.42 -3.32
CA VAL A 24 -6.97 -9.32 -2.39
C VAL A 24 -8.06 -8.41 -2.96
N ALA A 25 -7.98 -8.03 -4.24
CA ALA A 25 -9.02 -7.24 -4.89
C ALA A 25 -10.40 -7.94 -4.83
N GLY A 26 -10.46 -9.23 -5.11
CA GLY A 26 -11.68 -10.02 -5.01
C GLY A 26 -12.24 -10.12 -3.60
N LEU A 27 -11.40 -10.34 -2.60
CA LEU A 27 -11.80 -10.36 -1.19
C LEU A 27 -12.30 -8.99 -0.72
N CYS A 28 -11.61 -7.91 -1.10
CA CYS A 28 -12.07 -6.54 -0.84
C CYS A 28 -13.48 -6.33 -1.41
N ARG A 29 -13.68 -6.69 -2.66
CA ARG A 29 -15.00 -6.55 -3.31
C ARG A 29 -16.07 -7.39 -2.62
N ALA A 30 -15.76 -8.63 -2.27
CA ALA A 30 -16.68 -9.51 -1.56
C ALA A 30 -17.09 -8.96 -0.19
N ALA A 31 -16.16 -8.36 0.54
CA ALA A 31 -16.44 -7.74 1.84
C ALA A 31 -17.28 -6.46 1.69
N VAL A 32 -16.99 -5.62 0.68
CA VAL A 32 -17.81 -4.43 0.37
C VAL A 32 -19.25 -4.82 0.03
N LEU A 33 -19.45 -5.87 -0.76
CA LEU A 33 -20.78 -6.36 -1.09
C LEU A 33 -21.55 -6.90 0.13
N ARG A 34 -20.86 -7.19 1.22
CA ARG A 34 -21.45 -7.54 2.53
C ARG A 34 -21.66 -6.34 3.44
N GLY A 35 -21.51 -5.12 2.92
CA GLY A 35 -21.75 -3.89 3.66
C GLY A 35 -20.59 -3.41 4.53
N MET A 36 -19.39 -4.00 4.40
CA MET A 36 -18.21 -3.57 5.14
C MET A 36 -17.52 -2.39 4.46
N SER A 37 -16.96 -1.49 5.26
CA SER A 37 -16.00 -0.49 4.79
C SER A 37 -14.61 -1.14 4.77
N VAL A 38 -13.98 -1.21 3.61
CA VAL A 38 -12.74 -1.98 3.39
C VAL A 38 -11.70 -1.09 2.72
N ALA A 39 -10.44 -1.23 3.14
CA ALA A 39 -9.31 -0.61 2.46
C ALA A 39 -8.17 -1.61 2.22
N PRO A 40 -7.50 -1.56 1.07
CA PRO A 40 -6.32 -2.35 0.83
C PRO A 40 -5.10 -1.72 1.51
N PHE A 41 -4.14 -2.54 1.89
CA PHE A 41 -2.88 -2.08 2.44
C PHE A 41 -1.71 -2.97 2.02
N LYS A 42 -0.67 -2.35 1.50
CA LYS A 42 0.61 -2.99 1.26
C LYS A 42 1.72 -2.06 1.77
N PRO A 43 2.47 -2.44 2.82
CA PRO A 43 3.46 -1.56 3.43
C PRO A 43 4.48 -1.01 2.46
N GLN A 44 4.98 -1.87 1.59
CA GLN A 44 6.00 -1.54 0.61
C GLN A 44 5.68 -2.20 -0.73
N ASN A 45 5.88 -1.46 -1.81
CA ASN A 45 5.84 -1.98 -3.16
C ASN A 45 7.03 -1.47 -3.98
N MET A 46 7.36 -2.19 -5.02
CA MET A 46 8.33 -1.76 -6.02
C MET A 46 7.62 -1.68 -7.37
N SER A 47 7.61 -0.51 -7.99
CA SER A 47 6.91 -0.32 -9.26
C SER A 47 7.45 0.84 -10.06
N ASN A 48 7.69 0.62 -11.34
CA ASN A 48 7.95 1.67 -12.32
C ASN A 48 6.65 2.30 -12.87
N ASN A 49 5.53 1.65 -12.64
CA ASN A 49 4.23 2.02 -13.18
C ASN A 49 3.26 2.27 -12.03
N ALA A 50 3.44 3.41 -11.36
CA ALA A 50 2.61 3.82 -10.24
C ALA A 50 1.32 4.50 -10.72
N ALA A 51 0.30 4.45 -9.89
CA ALA A 51 -0.94 5.17 -10.05
C ALA A 51 -0.97 6.40 -9.17
N VAL A 52 -1.50 7.50 -9.70
CA VAL A 52 -1.66 8.76 -8.98
C VAL A 52 -2.75 8.62 -7.90
N THR A 53 -2.52 9.25 -6.76
CA THR A 53 -3.47 9.29 -5.65
C THR A 53 -4.15 10.64 -5.52
N VAL A 54 -5.32 10.67 -4.87
CA VAL A 54 -6.08 11.91 -4.64
C VAL A 54 -5.37 12.89 -3.71
N ASP A 55 -4.49 12.40 -2.86
CA ASP A 55 -3.69 13.19 -1.91
C ASP A 55 -2.33 13.63 -2.47
N GLY A 56 -2.14 13.55 -3.78
CA GLY A 56 -0.99 14.13 -4.48
C GLY A 56 0.27 13.27 -4.48
N GLY A 57 0.13 11.96 -4.26
CA GLY A 57 1.23 11.01 -4.32
C GLY A 57 1.00 9.91 -5.36
N GLU A 58 1.64 8.79 -5.14
CA GLU A 58 1.59 7.61 -6.01
C GLU A 58 1.55 6.34 -5.17
N ILE A 59 0.86 5.32 -5.69
CA ILE A 59 0.87 3.96 -5.14
C ILE A 59 1.08 2.94 -6.25
N GLY A 60 1.42 1.71 -5.90
CA GLY A 60 1.50 0.62 -6.87
C GLY A 60 0.14 0.39 -7.55
N ARG A 61 0.15 0.02 -8.84
CA ARG A 61 -1.09 -0.21 -9.61
C ARG A 61 -1.95 -1.31 -9.02
N ALA A 62 -1.36 -2.32 -8.41
CA ALA A 62 -2.13 -3.37 -7.74
C ALA A 62 -2.99 -2.80 -6.61
N GLN A 63 -2.47 -1.87 -5.81
CA GLN A 63 -3.21 -1.22 -4.75
C GLN A 63 -4.26 -0.25 -5.28
N ALA A 64 -4.01 0.40 -6.42
CA ALA A 64 -5.02 1.22 -7.10
C ALA A 64 -6.21 0.38 -7.58
N LEU A 65 -5.97 -0.80 -8.15
CA LEU A 65 -7.01 -1.76 -8.50
C LEU A 65 -7.79 -2.22 -7.27
N GLN A 66 -7.10 -2.51 -6.18
CA GLN A 66 -7.71 -2.93 -4.93
C GLN A 66 -8.54 -1.82 -4.29
N ALA A 67 -8.09 -0.55 -4.37
CA ALA A 67 -8.88 0.61 -3.96
C ALA A 67 -10.18 0.71 -4.77
N LEU A 68 -10.10 0.55 -6.07
CA LEU A 68 -11.28 0.52 -6.95
C LEU A 68 -12.24 -0.60 -6.53
N ALA A 69 -11.74 -1.78 -6.22
CA ALA A 69 -12.55 -2.90 -5.72
C ALA A 69 -13.25 -2.58 -4.39
N CYS A 70 -12.65 -1.73 -3.57
CA CYS A 70 -13.23 -1.21 -2.33
C CYS A 70 -14.22 -0.05 -2.55
N GLY A 71 -14.35 0.47 -3.76
CA GLY A 71 -15.11 1.70 -4.03
C GLY A 71 -14.44 2.97 -3.52
N LEU A 72 -13.10 2.94 -3.36
CA LEU A 72 -12.31 4.05 -2.85
C LEU A 72 -11.43 4.65 -3.95
N MET A 73 -11.15 5.93 -3.80
CA MET A 73 -10.08 6.57 -4.56
C MET A 73 -8.71 6.14 -4.00
N PRO A 74 -7.68 5.95 -4.84
CA PRO A 74 -6.33 5.66 -4.37
C PRO A 74 -5.80 6.74 -3.42
N GLN A 75 -5.20 6.31 -2.32
CA GLN A 75 -4.59 7.15 -1.29
C GLN A 75 -3.21 6.62 -0.94
N THR A 76 -2.29 7.52 -0.57
CA THR A 76 -0.90 7.14 -0.25
C THR A 76 -0.80 6.18 0.94
N ASP A 77 -1.71 6.23 1.89
CA ASP A 77 -1.76 5.32 3.03
C ASP A 77 -1.95 3.85 2.65
N MET A 78 -2.52 3.58 1.48
CA MET A 78 -2.72 2.21 0.98
C MET A 78 -1.42 1.53 0.57
N ASN A 79 -0.38 2.32 0.26
CA ASN A 79 0.97 1.85 -0.07
C ASN A 79 1.99 2.91 0.36
N PRO A 80 2.28 3.02 1.67
CA PRO A 80 3.06 4.14 2.19
C PRO A 80 4.51 4.17 1.73
N VAL A 81 5.12 3.04 1.42
CA VAL A 81 6.49 2.98 0.89
C VAL A 81 6.47 2.45 -0.53
N LEU A 82 6.85 3.30 -1.48
CA LEU A 82 6.98 2.96 -2.88
C LEU A 82 8.43 3.11 -3.31
N LEU A 83 9.00 2.05 -3.87
CA LEU A 83 10.31 2.07 -4.49
C LEU A 83 10.11 2.20 -6.00
N LYS A 84 10.68 3.25 -6.57
CA LYS A 84 10.67 3.48 -8.03
C LYS A 84 12.08 3.26 -8.57
N PRO A 85 12.39 2.10 -9.17
CA PRO A 85 13.68 1.89 -9.81
C PRO A 85 13.91 2.94 -10.90
N GLU A 86 15.07 3.60 -10.90
CA GLU A 86 15.38 4.64 -11.90
C GLU A 86 16.29 4.12 -13.01
N THR A 87 17.35 3.45 -12.63
CA THR A 87 18.37 2.88 -13.54
C THR A 87 19.07 1.74 -12.82
N ASP A 88 20.13 1.20 -13.41
CA ASP A 88 21.01 0.20 -12.77
C ASP A 88 21.64 0.69 -11.46
N ILE A 89 21.49 1.96 -11.11
CA ILE A 89 22.16 2.61 -9.99
C ILE A 89 21.33 2.60 -8.71
N GLY A 90 19.99 2.49 -8.77
CA GLY A 90 19.16 2.54 -7.56
C GLY A 90 17.70 2.83 -7.79
N ALA A 91 17.02 3.12 -6.69
CA ALA A 91 15.60 3.43 -6.68
C ALA A 91 15.31 4.71 -5.88
N GLN A 92 14.32 5.46 -6.32
CA GLN A 92 13.70 6.49 -5.49
C GLN A 92 12.89 5.83 -4.40
N VAL A 93 13.04 6.30 -3.18
CA VAL A 93 12.21 5.91 -2.04
C VAL A 93 11.17 7.01 -1.82
N VAL A 94 9.92 6.66 -2.03
CA VAL A 94 8.77 7.54 -1.83
C VAL A 94 8.02 7.07 -0.60
N VAL A 95 7.85 7.93 0.39
CA VAL A 95 7.16 7.63 1.65
C VAL A 95 5.96 8.55 1.81
N GLN A 96 4.78 7.95 1.93
CA GLN A 96 3.52 8.69 2.06
C GLN A 96 3.36 9.80 0.99
N GLY A 97 3.74 9.47 -0.25
CA GLY A 97 3.66 10.36 -1.40
C GLY A 97 4.83 11.33 -1.56
N ARG A 98 5.82 11.32 -0.68
CA ARG A 98 6.99 12.23 -0.73
C ARG A 98 8.27 11.46 -1.00
N ARG A 99 9.04 11.91 -1.98
CA ARG A 99 10.39 11.40 -2.20
C ARG A 99 11.28 11.79 -1.02
N VAL A 100 11.86 10.79 -0.36
CA VAL A 100 12.74 10.99 0.81
C VAL A 100 14.19 10.68 0.54
N ALA A 101 14.49 9.79 -0.41
CA ALA A 101 15.85 9.38 -0.75
C ALA A 101 15.93 8.76 -2.15
N THR A 102 17.16 8.67 -2.66
CA THR A 102 17.54 7.76 -3.75
C THR A 102 18.62 6.84 -3.21
N VAL A 103 18.40 5.54 -3.26
CA VAL A 103 19.29 4.55 -2.66
C VAL A 103 19.61 3.41 -3.60
N LYS A 104 20.80 2.84 -3.45
CA LYS A 104 21.15 1.56 -4.08
C LYS A 104 20.42 0.43 -3.34
N ALA A 105 20.13 -0.66 -4.05
CA ALA A 105 19.43 -1.80 -3.47
C ALA A 105 20.08 -2.32 -2.17
N ARG A 106 21.42 -2.36 -2.12
CA ARG A 106 22.19 -2.77 -0.94
C ARG A 106 22.00 -1.87 0.29
N ASP A 107 21.72 -0.58 0.05
CA ASP A 107 21.62 0.42 1.12
C ASP A 107 20.19 0.55 1.66
N TYR A 108 19.21 -0.01 0.94
CA TYR A 108 17.81 0.05 1.32
C TYR A 108 17.52 -0.69 2.65
N ALA A 109 18.22 -1.78 2.90
CA ALA A 109 18.06 -2.54 4.15
C ALA A 109 18.34 -1.70 5.39
N ALA A 110 19.33 -0.79 5.33
CA ALA A 110 19.65 0.13 6.41
C ALA A 110 18.58 1.22 6.62
N LEU A 111 17.83 1.56 5.56
CA LEU A 111 16.77 2.57 5.61
C LEU A 111 15.46 2.02 6.20
N LYS A 112 15.17 0.74 6.01
CA LYS A 112 13.91 0.10 6.40
C LYS A 112 13.45 0.36 7.83
N PRO A 113 14.30 0.24 8.87
CA PRO A 113 13.84 0.46 10.24
C PRO A 113 13.26 1.86 10.45
N GLY A 114 13.82 2.89 9.83
CA GLY A 114 13.32 4.27 9.91
C GLY A 114 12.00 4.50 9.20
N LEU A 115 11.60 3.61 8.28
CA LEU A 115 10.34 3.72 7.56
C LEU A 115 9.16 3.08 8.30
N MET A 116 9.42 2.25 9.31
CA MET A 116 8.38 1.52 10.03
C MET A 116 7.39 2.45 10.71
N ALA A 117 7.83 3.58 11.26
CA ALA A 117 6.96 4.56 11.87
C ALA A 117 5.91 5.10 10.88
N SER A 118 6.33 5.45 9.66
CA SER A 118 5.42 5.92 8.59
C SER A 118 4.48 4.82 8.11
N VAL A 119 4.94 3.57 8.05
CA VAL A 119 4.11 2.41 7.70
C VAL A 119 3.01 2.21 8.74
N LEU A 120 3.36 2.22 10.03
CA LEU A 120 2.39 2.04 11.12
C LEU A 120 1.42 3.21 11.22
N GLU A 121 1.88 4.43 10.95
CA GLU A 121 1.02 5.62 10.91
C GLU A 121 -0.05 5.50 9.81
N SER A 122 0.36 5.15 8.60
CA SER A 122 -0.56 4.93 7.48
C SER A 122 -1.54 3.79 7.75
N PHE A 123 -1.06 2.68 8.28
CA PHE A 123 -1.92 1.57 8.70
C PHE A 123 -2.93 1.99 9.76
N GLY A 124 -2.49 2.77 10.76
CA GLY A 124 -3.35 3.30 11.81
C GLY A 124 -4.48 4.18 11.28
N ARG A 125 -4.18 5.05 10.31
CA ARG A 125 -5.21 5.90 9.66
C ARG A 125 -6.26 5.06 8.92
N LEU A 126 -5.84 4.09 8.14
CA LEU A 126 -6.77 3.18 7.46
C LEU A 126 -7.61 2.37 8.45
N LYS A 127 -6.95 1.85 9.49
CA LYS A 127 -7.62 1.09 10.56
C LYS A 127 -8.67 1.92 11.30
N ALA A 128 -8.45 3.21 11.48
CA ALA A 128 -9.41 4.11 12.12
C ALA A 128 -10.62 4.43 11.22
N ALA A 129 -10.44 4.36 9.90
CA ALA A 129 -11.44 4.78 8.92
C ALA A 129 -12.30 3.62 8.38
N HIS A 130 -11.84 2.36 8.50
CA HIS A 130 -12.47 1.20 7.86
C HIS A 130 -12.76 0.08 8.86
N ASP A 131 -13.56 -0.91 8.43
CA ASP A 131 -13.94 -2.08 9.23
C ASP A 131 -12.94 -3.24 9.02
N LEU A 132 -12.33 -3.31 7.81
CA LEU A 132 -11.40 -4.35 7.39
C LEU A 132 -10.31 -3.78 6.49
#